data_a0726c7baa800985eb407d6b66643fad
#
_entry.id   a0726c7baa800985eb407d6b66643fad
#
_cell.length_a   1.000
_cell.length_b   1.000
_cell.length_c   1.000
_cell.angle_alpha   90.00
_cell.angle_beta   90.00
_cell.angle_gamma   90.00
#
_symmetry.space_group_name_H-M   'P 1'
#
loop_
_entity.id
_entity.type
_entity.pdbx_description
1 polymer ?
#
loop_
_entity_poly.entity_id
_entity_poly.type
_entity_poly.pdbx_seq_one_letter_code
_entity_poly.pdbx_strand_id
1 'polypeptide(L)'
;MNVHTNPAMKIGLALGSGSSRGWAHIGIIRALAERGIEPAIVCGTSIGALVGAAHVAGNLDRLEGWIRSLTRLETASFFEINTSFSGFVNTTRLSRFLHEHVVPEEARIEDFSRQFGAVATDLESGREVWFTRGPMQEAVWASISLPGLFPAIRHEKRWLVDGGLVNPVPVTVCRALGADVVIAVNLNGDIVGKHFIKVEKAVEKRNGVAEAFSNLVREYAGPLFSFGAEEDEPPGLFDAIAGSVNIAQERITRSRLAGDPPDILLSPKLSHIGLLEFFRAGEAIEEGRR
;
A
#
# COMPACT_ATOMS: atom_id res chain seq x y z
N MET A 1 -25.12 -39.84 17.82
CA MET A 1 -25.55 -38.64 17.06
C MET A 1 -24.29 -37.77 16.90
N ASN A 2 -23.65 -37.81 15.73
CA ASN A 2 -22.54 -36.90 15.47
C ASN A 2 -23.15 -35.51 15.23
N VAL A 3 -22.93 -34.61 16.15
CA VAL A 3 -23.23 -33.18 15.95
C VAL A 3 -22.20 -32.71 14.93
N HIS A 4 -22.58 -32.59 13.66
CA HIS A 4 -21.81 -31.85 12.67
C HIS A 4 -21.81 -30.38 13.11
N THR A 5 -20.78 -29.97 13.86
CA THR A 5 -20.48 -28.57 14.07
C THR A 5 -20.20 -27.99 12.68
N ASN A 6 -21.10 -27.17 12.16
CA ASN A 6 -20.87 -26.42 10.93
C ASN A 6 -19.58 -25.60 11.18
N PRO A 7 -18.50 -25.79 10.41
CA PRO A 7 -17.30 -25.02 10.64
C PRO A 7 -17.66 -23.53 10.54
N ALA A 8 -17.18 -22.74 11.50
CA ALA A 8 -17.44 -21.31 11.51
C ALA A 8 -16.96 -20.71 10.17
N MET A 9 -17.85 -19.95 9.52
CA MET A 9 -17.59 -19.28 8.24
C MET A 9 -16.31 -18.42 8.33
N LYS A 10 -15.35 -18.64 7.46
CA LYS A 10 -14.08 -17.93 7.43
C LYS A 10 -14.17 -16.69 6.55
N ILE A 11 -14.02 -15.54 7.17
CA ILE A 11 -13.95 -14.25 6.46
C ILE A 11 -12.52 -14.00 6.04
N GLY A 12 -12.30 -13.71 4.75
CA GLY A 12 -11.06 -13.22 4.19
C GLY A 12 -11.12 -11.71 3.95
N LEU A 13 -10.04 -10.99 4.27
CA LEU A 13 -9.88 -9.57 4.01
C LEU A 13 -8.75 -9.38 2.99
N ALA A 14 -9.10 -8.94 1.78
CA ALA A 14 -8.16 -8.66 0.71
C ALA A 14 -7.84 -7.15 0.67
N LEU A 15 -6.65 -6.77 1.12
CA LEU A 15 -6.19 -5.39 1.22
C LEU A 15 -5.39 -5.02 -0.04
N GLY A 16 -5.94 -4.09 -0.82
CA GLY A 16 -5.36 -3.70 -2.10
C GLY A 16 -4.13 -2.79 -2.01
N SER A 17 -3.42 -2.69 -3.14
CA SER A 17 -2.34 -1.73 -3.35
C SER A 17 -2.87 -0.28 -3.41
N GLY A 18 -2.00 0.71 -3.18
CA GLY A 18 -2.42 2.12 -3.26
C GLY A 18 -1.46 3.13 -2.65
N SER A 19 -0.24 2.74 -2.29
CA SER A 19 0.79 3.59 -1.68
C SER A 19 0.24 4.37 -0.47
N SER A 20 0.40 5.70 -0.38
CA SER A 20 -0.06 6.54 0.75
C SER A 20 -1.55 6.40 1.08
N ARG A 21 -2.39 6.09 0.09
CA ARG A 21 -3.83 5.83 0.28
C ARG A 21 -4.10 4.57 1.11
N GLY A 22 -3.11 3.68 1.20
CA GLY A 22 -3.17 2.43 1.95
C GLY A 22 -3.44 2.60 3.43
N TRP A 23 -3.20 3.79 3.98
CA TRP A 23 -3.55 4.06 5.38
C TRP A 23 -5.06 3.95 5.65
N ALA A 24 -5.90 4.06 4.62
CA ALA A 24 -7.33 3.80 4.73
C ALA A 24 -7.66 2.37 5.19
N HIS A 25 -6.77 1.40 4.91
CA HIS A 25 -6.94 0.04 5.41
C HIS A 25 -7.03 -0.03 6.93
N ILE A 26 -6.30 0.85 7.66
CA ILE A 26 -6.37 0.92 9.13
C ILE A 26 -7.78 1.30 9.56
N GLY A 27 -8.36 2.33 8.94
CA GLY A 27 -9.72 2.77 9.22
C GLY A 27 -10.76 1.68 8.96
N ILE A 28 -10.62 0.98 7.83
CA ILE A 28 -11.51 -0.14 7.46
C ILE A 28 -11.39 -1.29 8.47
N ILE A 29 -10.18 -1.69 8.85
CA ILE A 29 -9.96 -2.77 9.84
C ILE A 29 -10.62 -2.40 11.18
N ARG A 30 -10.48 -1.14 11.62
CA ARG A 30 -11.15 -0.63 12.83
C ARG A 30 -12.67 -0.68 12.73
N ALA A 31 -13.20 -0.19 11.61
CA ALA A 31 -14.65 -0.19 11.38
C ALA A 31 -15.25 -1.60 11.32
N LEU A 32 -14.53 -2.58 10.79
CA LEU A 32 -14.93 -3.98 10.80
C LEU A 32 -14.89 -4.55 12.22
N ALA A 33 -13.84 -4.30 12.99
CA ALA A 33 -13.70 -4.75 14.37
C ALA A 33 -14.80 -4.17 15.28
N GLU A 34 -15.15 -2.88 15.14
CA GLU A 34 -16.25 -2.21 15.85
C GLU A 34 -17.62 -2.87 15.58
N ARG A 35 -17.75 -3.55 14.45
CA ARG A 35 -18.97 -4.31 14.07
C ARG A 35 -18.89 -5.79 14.40
N GLY A 36 -17.85 -6.22 15.13
CA GLY A 36 -17.61 -7.62 15.47
C GLY A 36 -17.20 -8.49 14.29
N ILE A 37 -16.72 -7.89 13.19
CA ILE A 37 -16.21 -8.60 12.01
C ILE A 37 -14.72 -8.78 12.16
N GLU A 38 -14.28 -10.00 12.44
CA GLU A 38 -12.87 -10.36 12.59
C GLU A 38 -12.44 -11.33 11.47
N PRO A 39 -11.71 -10.85 10.44
CA PRO A 39 -11.21 -11.72 9.40
C PRO A 39 -10.23 -12.76 9.95
N ALA A 40 -10.46 -14.04 9.61
CA ALA A 40 -9.55 -15.13 9.93
C ALA A 40 -8.37 -15.22 8.95
N ILE A 41 -8.54 -14.65 7.76
CA ILE A 41 -7.56 -14.65 6.67
C ILE A 41 -7.36 -13.20 6.22
N VAL A 42 -6.11 -12.76 6.15
CA VAL A 42 -5.75 -11.41 5.71
C VAL A 42 -4.73 -11.54 4.57
N CYS A 43 -5.10 -11.07 3.39
CA CYS A 43 -4.20 -11.05 2.24
C CYS A 43 -3.97 -9.60 1.79
N GLY A 44 -2.74 -9.28 1.47
CA GLY A 44 -2.39 -7.92 1.08
C GLY A 44 -1.46 -7.84 -0.12
N THR A 45 -1.56 -6.73 -0.83
CA THR A 45 -0.64 -6.36 -1.91
C THR A 45 -0.07 -4.99 -1.64
N SER A 46 1.26 -4.84 -1.72
CA SER A 46 1.96 -3.57 -1.50
C SER A 46 1.66 -3.02 -0.09
N ILE A 47 1.19 -1.79 0.01
CA ILE A 47 0.78 -1.18 1.29
C ILE A 47 -0.28 -2.03 2.00
N GLY A 48 -1.13 -2.75 1.28
CA GLY A 48 -2.09 -3.68 1.86
C GLY A 48 -1.42 -4.85 2.58
N ALA A 49 -0.28 -5.35 2.07
CA ALA A 49 0.53 -6.37 2.76
C ALA A 49 1.16 -5.81 4.03
N LEU A 50 1.66 -4.58 4.00
CA LEU A 50 2.25 -3.90 5.16
C LEU A 50 1.22 -3.70 6.28
N VAL A 51 0.07 -3.11 5.96
CA VAL A 51 -0.99 -2.89 6.97
C VAL A 51 -1.59 -4.22 7.44
N GLY A 52 -1.77 -5.19 6.53
CA GLY A 52 -2.23 -6.53 6.86
C GLY A 52 -1.29 -7.27 7.81
N ALA A 53 0.01 -7.18 7.58
CA ALA A 53 1.03 -7.78 8.46
C ALA A 53 1.01 -7.13 9.84
N ALA A 54 0.94 -5.80 9.93
CA ALA A 54 0.82 -5.09 11.21
C ALA A 54 -0.45 -5.50 11.97
N HIS A 55 -1.58 -5.66 11.25
CA HIS A 55 -2.82 -6.14 11.86
C HIS A 55 -2.70 -7.56 12.40
N VAL A 56 -2.17 -8.49 11.62
CA VAL A 56 -1.99 -9.89 12.01
C VAL A 56 -1.02 -10.02 13.18
N ALA A 57 0.05 -9.21 13.20
CA ALA A 57 1.03 -9.16 14.27
C ALA A 57 0.57 -8.40 15.54
N GLY A 58 -0.64 -7.79 15.53
CA GLY A 58 -1.14 -7.01 16.67
C GLY A 58 -0.47 -5.64 16.83
N ASN A 59 0.22 -5.14 15.81
CA ASN A 59 0.98 -3.89 15.84
C ASN A 59 0.24 -2.70 15.16
N LEU A 60 -1.05 -2.85 14.86
CA LEU A 60 -1.80 -1.83 14.11
C LEU A 60 -1.82 -0.48 14.82
N ASP A 61 -1.92 -0.46 16.17
CA ASP A 61 -1.87 0.78 16.97
C ASP A 61 -0.52 1.47 16.88
N ARG A 62 0.56 0.67 16.92
CA ARG A 62 1.93 1.18 16.82
C ARG A 62 2.19 1.79 15.44
N LEU A 63 1.74 1.09 14.39
CA LEU A 63 1.82 1.60 13.02
C LEU A 63 1.01 2.89 12.86
N GLU A 64 -0.25 2.91 13.32
CA GLU A 64 -1.12 4.09 13.24
C GLU A 64 -0.51 5.29 13.99
N GLY A 65 0.02 5.09 15.20
CA GLY A 65 0.66 6.15 15.97
C GLY A 65 1.84 6.76 15.22
N TRP A 66 2.69 5.93 14.61
CA TRP A 66 3.84 6.40 13.86
C TRP A 66 3.44 7.16 12.58
N ILE A 67 2.54 6.63 11.76
CA ILE A 67 2.18 7.29 10.50
C ILE A 67 1.41 8.60 10.71
N ARG A 68 0.62 8.70 11.79
CA ARG A 68 -0.06 9.96 12.15
C ARG A 68 0.91 11.05 12.61
N SER A 69 2.11 10.68 13.09
CA SER A 69 3.16 11.63 13.45
C SER A 69 3.95 12.14 12.26
N LEU A 70 3.86 11.50 11.08
CA LEU A 70 4.65 11.88 9.92
C LEU A 70 4.29 13.28 9.41
N THR A 71 5.32 14.12 9.35
CA THR A 71 5.28 15.44 8.69
C THR A 71 5.70 15.30 7.22
N ARG A 72 5.49 16.38 6.44
CA ARG A 72 5.99 16.43 5.05
C ARG A 72 7.50 16.27 4.97
N LEU A 73 8.25 16.85 5.92
CA LEU A 73 9.71 16.78 5.97
C LEU A 73 10.18 15.37 6.29
N GLU A 74 9.56 14.70 7.26
CA GLU A 74 9.90 13.32 7.61
C GLU A 74 9.55 12.37 6.49
N THR A 75 8.41 12.57 5.81
CA THR A 75 8.07 11.80 4.60
C THR A 75 9.13 11.97 3.52
N ALA A 76 9.55 13.21 3.23
CA ALA A 76 10.60 13.48 2.25
C ALA A 76 11.94 12.85 2.67
N SER A 77 12.30 12.92 3.95
CA SER A 77 13.52 12.31 4.49
C SER A 77 13.48 10.77 4.45
N PHE A 78 12.31 10.15 4.62
CA PHE A 78 12.17 8.69 4.50
C PHE A 78 12.44 8.21 3.06
N PHE A 79 12.05 9.01 2.09
CA PHE A 79 12.30 8.78 0.65
C PHE A 79 13.54 9.55 0.18
N GLU A 80 14.60 9.67 1.02
CA GLU A 80 15.86 10.32 0.60
C GLU A 80 16.31 9.79 -0.76
N ILE A 81 16.39 10.73 -1.71
CA ILE A 81 16.86 10.49 -3.06
C ILE A 81 18.33 10.04 -2.98
N ASN A 82 18.54 8.74 -3.00
CA ASN A 82 19.89 8.22 -3.17
C ASN A 82 20.22 8.32 -4.67
N THR A 83 21.25 9.10 -5.01
CA THR A 83 21.72 9.34 -6.38
C THR A 83 22.24 8.06 -7.08
N SER A 84 22.32 6.95 -6.36
CA SER A 84 22.56 5.64 -6.96
C SER A 84 21.23 5.05 -7.41
N PHE A 85 21.07 4.79 -8.70
CA PHE A 85 19.89 4.29 -9.41
C PHE A 85 19.21 3.00 -8.87
N SER A 86 19.47 2.59 -7.63
CA SER A 86 18.99 1.35 -7.00
C SER A 86 17.70 1.47 -6.19
N GLY A 87 17.06 2.65 -6.18
CA GLY A 87 15.84 2.93 -5.37
C GLY A 87 16.06 4.09 -4.39
N PHE A 88 14.99 4.77 -4.02
CA PHE A 88 15.03 6.01 -3.22
C PHE A 88 15.06 5.75 -1.70
N VAL A 89 14.72 4.55 -1.25
CA VAL A 89 14.62 4.24 0.18
C VAL A 89 15.86 3.51 0.68
N ASN A 90 16.41 4.00 1.78
CA ASN A 90 17.50 3.33 2.49
C ASN A 90 17.00 2.01 3.09
N THR A 91 17.57 0.88 2.67
CA THR A 91 17.18 -0.47 3.09
C THR A 91 17.25 -0.68 4.60
N THR A 92 18.24 -0.07 5.27
CA THR A 92 18.40 -0.15 6.74
C THR A 92 17.28 0.58 7.45
N ARG A 93 16.84 1.75 6.94
CA ARG A 93 15.69 2.48 7.49
C ARG A 93 14.39 1.70 7.30
N LEU A 94 14.21 1.09 6.13
CA LEU A 94 13.03 0.27 5.85
C LEU A 94 12.98 -0.95 6.76
N SER A 95 14.08 -1.71 6.91
CA SER A 95 14.15 -2.86 7.81
C SER A 95 13.82 -2.46 9.26
N ARG A 96 14.40 -1.37 9.74
CA ARG A 96 14.11 -0.84 11.08
C ARG A 96 12.65 -0.47 11.24
N PHE A 97 12.07 0.25 10.28
CA PHE A 97 10.66 0.61 10.28
C PHE A 97 9.74 -0.61 10.33
N LEU A 98 10.02 -1.64 9.51
CA LEU A 98 9.25 -2.87 9.52
C LEU A 98 9.34 -3.57 10.87
N HIS A 99 10.54 -3.65 11.45
CA HIS A 99 10.77 -4.26 12.77
C HIS A 99 10.04 -3.51 13.91
N GLU A 100 10.15 -2.19 13.90
CA GLU A 100 9.61 -1.37 15.00
C GLU A 100 8.09 -1.21 14.94
N HIS A 101 7.50 -1.15 13.74
CA HIS A 101 6.10 -0.74 13.58
C HIS A 101 5.19 -1.77 12.90
N VAL A 102 5.74 -2.77 12.23
CA VAL A 102 4.94 -3.73 11.46
C VAL A 102 5.00 -5.12 12.08
N VAL A 103 6.17 -5.75 12.06
CA VAL A 103 6.35 -7.13 12.54
C VAL A 103 7.78 -7.37 12.98
N PRO A 104 8.04 -8.13 14.08
CA PRO A 104 9.39 -8.50 14.49
C PRO A 104 10.17 -9.23 13.38
N GLU A 105 11.50 -9.07 13.37
CA GLU A 105 12.36 -9.59 12.29
C GLU A 105 12.29 -11.13 12.19
N GLU A 106 12.22 -11.82 13.32
CA GLU A 106 12.20 -13.28 13.39
C GLU A 106 10.82 -13.88 13.13
N ALA A 107 9.78 -13.06 13.06
CA ALA A 107 8.39 -13.54 12.96
C ALA A 107 8.14 -14.24 11.62
N ARG A 108 7.51 -15.39 11.69
CA ARG A 108 7.10 -16.16 10.52
C ARG A 108 5.60 -16.08 10.34
N ILE A 109 5.14 -16.13 9.10
CA ILE A 109 3.72 -16.04 8.74
C ILE A 109 2.90 -17.11 9.48
N GLU A 110 3.42 -18.32 9.55
CA GLU A 110 2.77 -19.48 10.18
C GLU A 110 2.68 -19.42 11.70
N ASP A 111 3.36 -18.49 12.37
CA ASP A 111 3.34 -18.35 13.82
C ASP A 111 2.09 -17.61 14.35
N PHE A 112 1.36 -16.96 13.44
CA PHE A 112 0.19 -16.18 13.83
C PHE A 112 -1.11 -16.97 13.75
N SER A 113 -2.06 -16.64 14.61
CA SER A 113 -3.38 -17.29 14.65
C SER A 113 -4.24 -16.97 13.43
N ARG A 114 -4.10 -15.76 12.86
CA ARG A 114 -4.73 -15.39 11.60
C ARG A 114 -3.83 -15.81 10.44
N GLN A 115 -4.43 -16.40 9.42
CA GLN A 115 -3.69 -16.68 8.18
C GLN A 115 -3.34 -15.38 7.46
N PHE A 116 -2.12 -15.31 6.96
CA PHE A 116 -1.63 -14.15 6.22
C PHE A 116 -1.14 -14.57 4.83
N GLY A 117 -1.37 -13.70 3.85
CA GLY A 117 -0.82 -13.82 2.51
C GLY A 117 -0.35 -12.48 1.96
N ALA A 118 0.85 -12.44 1.39
CA ALA A 118 1.33 -11.27 0.65
C ALA A 118 1.64 -11.63 -0.79
N VAL A 119 1.39 -10.70 -1.71
CA VAL A 119 1.65 -10.88 -3.15
C VAL A 119 2.85 -10.07 -3.56
N ALA A 120 3.76 -10.69 -4.29
CA ALA A 120 4.84 -10.03 -5.03
C ALA A 120 4.83 -10.45 -6.50
N THR A 121 5.64 -9.80 -7.31
CA THR A 121 5.80 -10.09 -8.74
C THR A 121 7.22 -10.58 -9.01
N ASP A 122 7.36 -11.72 -9.65
CA ASP A 122 8.63 -12.16 -10.22
C ASP A 122 8.95 -11.28 -11.44
N LEU A 123 10.03 -10.51 -11.35
CA LEU A 123 10.39 -9.51 -12.35
C LEU A 123 10.75 -10.13 -13.71
N GLU A 124 11.29 -11.34 -13.71
CA GLU A 124 11.73 -12.01 -14.93
C GLU A 124 10.56 -12.65 -15.69
N SER A 125 9.67 -13.33 -14.96
CA SER A 125 8.56 -14.08 -15.57
C SER A 125 7.23 -13.32 -15.61
N GLY A 126 7.09 -12.23 -14.83
CA GLY A 126 5.83 -11.51 -14.65
C GLY A 126 4.77 -12.32 -13.87
N ARG A 127 5.16 -13.41 -13.23
CA ARG A 127 4.22 -14.24 -12.45
C ARG A 127 4.04 -13.74 -11.03
N GLU A 128 2.87 -14.04 -10.46
CA GLU A 128 2.61 -13.83 -9.04
C GLU A 128 3.47 -14.75 -8.18
N VAL A 129 3.95 -14.22 -7.07
CA VAL A 129 4.58 -14.98 -5.98
C VAL A 129 3.76 -14.72 -4.72
N TRP A 130 3.22 -15.78 -4.13
CA TRP A 130 2.43 -15.70 -2.92
C TRP A 130 3.26 -16.14 -1.71
N PHE A 131 3.42 -15.25 -0.76
CA PHE A 131 4.02 -15.55 0.53
C PHE A 131 2.92 -15.89 1.52
N THR A 132 2.74 -17.17 1.79
CA THR A 132 1.78 -17.70 2.77
C THR A 132 2.46 -18.42 3.94
N ARG A 133 3.79 -18.50 3.89
CA ARG A 133 4.69 -19.05 4.91
C ARG A 133 6.04 -18.36 4.84
N GLY A 134 6.85 -18.54 5.87
CA GLY A 134 8.21 -18.02 5.91
C GLY A 134 8.33 -16.66 6.59
N PRO A 135 9.47 -15.97 6.45
CA PRO A 135 9.73 -14.69 7.11
C PRO A 135 8.72 -13.61 6.69
N MET A 136 7.96 -13.09 7.66
CA MET A 136 6.87 -12.14 7.35
C MET A 136 7.41 -10.79 6.88
N GLN A 137 8.55 -10.33 7.42
CA GLN A 137 9.18 -9.09 6.95
C GLN A 137 9.61 -9.18 5.48
N GLU A 138 10.20 -10.31 5.07
CA GLU A 138 10.60 -10.52 3.68
C GLU A 138 9.40 -10.51 2.73
N ALA A 139 8.30 -11.15 3.14
CA ALA A 139 7.04 -11.15 2.40
C ALA A 139 6.48 -9.73 2.18
N VAL A 140 6.47 -8.92 3.26
CA VAL A 140 6.04 -7.52 3.20
C VAL A 140 6.97 -6.71 2.31
N TRP A 141 8.28 -6.85 2.50
CA TRP A 141 9.26 -6.12 1.71
C TRP A 141 9.14 -6.43 0.22
N ALA A 142 9.06 -7.72 -0.15
CA ALA A 142 8.85 -8.12 -1.54
C ALA A 142 7.60 -7.45 -2.14
N SER A 143 6.50 -7.47 -1.37
CA SER A 143 5.22 -6.95 -1.79
C SER A 143 5.20 -5.44 -2.01
N ILE A 144 5.99 -4.65 -1.22
CA ILE A 144 6.07 -3.19 -1.32
C ILE A 144 7.19 -2.68 -2.25
N SER A 145 7.98 -3.57 -2.86
CA SER A 145 9.14 -3.20 -3.70
C SER A 145 8.73 -2.58 -5.04
N LEU A 146 8.03 -1.43 -4.98
CA LEU A 146 7.60 -0.70 -6.17
C LEU A 146 8.80 -0.13 -6.92
N PRO A 147 8.99 -0.49 -8.20
CA PRO A 147 10.10 0.02 -9.01
C PRO A 147 10.13 1.55 -9.02
N GLY A 148 11.31 2.12 -8.79
CA GLY A 148 11.53 3.56 -8.66
C GLY A 148 11.41 4.09 -7.23
N LEU A 149 10.71 3.39 -6.31
CA LEU A 149 10.64 3.77 -4.88
C LEU A 149 11.49 2.86 -4.00
N PHE A 150 11.33 1.56 -4.15
CA PHE A 150 12.04 0.56 -3.36
C PHE A 150 12.86 -0.35 -4.25
N PRO A 151 14.03 -0.81 -3.80
CA PRO A 151 14.83 -1.77 -4.56
C PRO A 151 14.10 -3.11 -4.65
N ALA A 152 14.28 -3.80 -5.80
CA ALA A 152 13.87 -5.19 -5.93
C ALA A 152 14.62 -6.06 -4.90
N ILE A 153 13.94 -7.08 -4.36
CA ILE A 153 14.58 -8.02 -3.45
C ILE A 153 14.85 -9.36 -4.12
N ARG A 154 15.87 -10.07 -3.63
CA ARG A 154 16.20 -11.39 -4.15
C ARG A 154 15.67 -12.47 -3.20
N HIS A 155 14.74 -13.29 -3.71
CA HIS A 155 14.17 -14.43 -3.00
C HIS A 155 14.30 -15.69 -3.87
N GLU A 156 14.88 -16.77 -3.33
CA GLU A 156 15.06 -18.05 -4.03
C GLU A 156 15.60 -17.90 -5.46
N LYS A 157 16.64 -17.09 -5.66
CA LYS A 157 17.26 -16.76 -6.96
C LYS A 157 16.42 -15.90 -7.92
N ARG A 158 15.20 -15.50 -7.56
CA ARG A 158 14.33 -14.61 -8.33
C ARG A 158 14.44 -13.18 -7.83
N TRP A 159 14.30 -12.20 -8.71
CA TRP A 159 14.12 -10.81 -8.35
C TRP A 159 12.64 -10.50 -8.23
N LEU A 160 12.22 -10.04 -7.06
CA LEU A 160 10.83 -9.73 -6.77
C LEU A 160 10.63 -8.22 -6.66
N VAL A 161 9.49 -7.78 -7.18
CA VAL A 161 9.00 -6.40 -7.13
C VAL A 161 7.54 -6.39 -6.66
N ASP A 162 6.96 -5.20 -6.49
CA ASP A 162 5.62 -4.95 -5.96
C ASP A 162 4.56 -5.84 -6.63
N GLY A 163 3.73 -6.47 -5.80
CA GLY A 163 2.66 -7.34 -6.25
C GLY A 163 1.52 -6.64 -7.00
N GLY A 164 1.41 -5.31 -6.86
CA GLY A 164 0.42 -4.50 -7.56
C GLY A 164 0.57 -4.49 -9.08
N LEU A 165 1.72 -4.95 -9.59
CA LEU A 165 1.94 -5.11 -11.04
C LEU A 165 1.20 -6.31 -11.63
N VAL A 166 0.75 -7.27 -10.80
CA VAL A 166 0.08 -8.50 -11.27
C VAL A 166 -1.23 -8.79 -10.55
N ASN A 167 -1.35 -8.47 -9.27
CA ASN A 167 -2.56 -8.71 -8.46
C ASN A 167 -2.77 -7.59 -7.42
N PRO A 168 -3.28 -6.43 -7.87
CA PRO A 168 -3.44 -5.27 -6.99
C PRO A 168 -4.40 -5.47 -5.81
N VAL A 169 -5.42 -6.34 -5.96
CA VAL A 169 -6.41 -6.66 -4.93
C VAL A 169 -6.52 -8.19 -4.81
N PRO A 170 -5.89 -8.81 -3.78
CA PRO A 170 -5.61 -10.26 -3.79
C PRO A 170 -6.78 -11.14 -3.32
N VAL A 171 -7.95 -11.04 -3.97
CA VAL A 171 -9.14 -11.86 -3.70
C VAL A 171 -8.83 -13.33 -3.86
N THR A 172 -8.16 -13.70 -4.97
CA THR A 172 -7.75 -15.08 -5.29
C THR A 172 -6.93 -15.71 -4.17
N VAL A 173 -6.05 -14.94 -3.52
CA VAL A 173 -5.20 -15.45 -2.42
C VAL A 173 -6.05 -15.75 -1.18
N CYS A 174 -7.01 -14.88 -0.83
CA CYS A 174 -7.95 -15.13 0.26
C CYS A 174 -8.73 -16.43 0.03
N ARG A 175 -9.25 -16.63 -1.19
CA ARG A 175 -9.99 -17.85 -1.54
C ARG A 175 -9.10 -19.08 -1.50
N ALA A 176 -7.88 -19.00 -2.01
CA ALA A 176 -6.91 -20.10 -1.97
C ALA A 176 -6.50 -20.50 -0.53
N LEU A 177 -6.55 -19.55 0.41
CA LEU A 177 -6.34 -19.81 1.84
C LEU A 177 -7.60 -20.32 2.55
N GLY A 178 -8.71 -20.48 1.82
CA GLY A 178 -9.94 -21.08 2.33
C GLY A 178 -10.95 -20.08 2.90
N ALA A 179 -10.98 -18.84 2.42
CA ALA A 179 -12.02 -17.89 2.77
C ALA A 179 -13.36 -18.29 2.12
N ASP A 180 -14.42 -18.37 2.94
CA ASP A 180 -15.80 -18.60 2.47
C ASP A 180 -16.41 -17.30 1.95
N VAL A 181 -16.09 -16.17 2.59
CA VAL A 181 -16.52 -14.82 2.22
C VAL A 181 -15.31 -13.91 2.13
N VAL A 182 -15.17 -13.13 1.05
CA VAL A 182 -14.05 -12.19 0.85
C VAL A 182 -14.57 -10.76 0.84
N ILE A 183 -14.07 -9.98 1.79
CA ILE A 183 -14.17 -8.51 1.79
C ILE A 183 -12.91 -7.97 1.14
N ALA A 184 -13.04 -7.29 0.01
CA ALA A 184 -11.93 -6.70 -0.70
C ALA A 184 -11.94 -5.18 -0.62
N VAL A 185 -10.74 -4.58 -0.53
CA VAL A 185 -10.56 -3.14 -0.50
C VAL A 185 -9.79 -2.70 -1.74
N ASN A 186 -10.44 -1.94 -2.61
CA ASN A 186 -9.83 -1.31 -3.78
C ASN A 186 -9.63 0.19 -3.54
N LEU A 187 -8.38 0.59 -3.34
CA LEU A 187 -7.99 1.99 -3.10
C LEU A 187 -7.88 2.82 -4.39
N ASN A 188 -7.92 2.18 -5.55
CA ASN A 188 -7.66 2.80 -6.84
C ASN A 188 -8.95 3.00 -7.66
N GLY A 189 -10.11 2.57 -7.16
CA GLY A 189 -11.35 2.52 -7.92
C GLY A 189 -11.90 3.87 -8.38
N ASP A 190 -11.54 4.98 -7.72
CA ASP A 190 -12.01 6.32 -8.07
C ASP A 190 -10.95 7.22 -8.73
N ILE A 191 -9.77 6.66 -9.08
CA ILE A 191 -8.60 7.43 -9.54
C ILE A 191 -8.60 7.68 -11.05
N VAL A 192 -9.03 6.71 -11.84
CA VAL A 192 -8.98 6.80 -13.30
C VAL A 192 -9.86 7.95 -13.80
N GLY A 193 -9.25 8.86 -14.56
CA GLY A 193 -9.88 10.07 -15.05
C GLY A 193 -9.75 11.28 -14.14
N LYS A 194 -9.14 11.15 -12.96
CA LYS A 194 -8.98 12.25 -11.98
C LYS A 194 -7.52 12.61 -11.69
N HIS A 195 -6.55 11.91 -12.25
CA HIS A 195 -5.11 12.12 -11.98
C HIS A 195 -4.62 13.54 -12.27
N PHE A 196 -5.24 14.24 -13.20
CA PHE A 196 -4.86 15.59 -13.63
C PHE A 196 -5.89 16.66 -13.20
N ILE A 197 -6.87 16.31 -12.39
CA ILE A 197 -7.79 17.30 -11.83
C ILE A 197 -7.05 17.98 -10.68
N LYS A 198 -6.57 19.19 -10.93
CA LYS A 198 -6.07 20.09 -9.88
C LYS A 198 -7.21 20.35 -8.89
N VAL A 199 -7.04 19.95 -7.63
CA VAL A 199 -7.81 20.56 -6.55
C VAL A 199 -7.35 22.00 -6.49
N GLU A 200 -8.23 22.98 -6.79
CA GLU A 200 -7.97 24.40 -6.60
C GLU A 200 -7.51 24.58 -5.14
N LYS A 201 -6.20 24.80 -4.97
CA LYS A 201 -5.65 25.19 -3.67
C LYS A 201 -6.13 26.60 -3.44
N ALA A 202 -6.96 26.80 -2.41
CA ALA A 202 -7.15 28.10 -1.82
C ALA A 202 -5.74 28.69 -1.52
N VAL A 203 -5.40 29.74 -2.27
CA VAL A 203 -4.13 30.45 -2.12
C VAL A 203 -4.21 31.24 -0.82
N GLU A 204 -3.86 30.60 0.31
CA GLU A 204 -3.46 31.35 1.48
C GLU A 204 -2.08 31.95 1.20
N LYS A 205 -2.03 33.26 1.07
CA LYS A 205 -0.79 34.05 1.05
C LYS A 205 0.02 33.71 2.32
N ARG A 206 1.05 32.87 2.16
CA ARG A 206 2.02 32.56 3.22
C ARG A 206 3.36 33.19 2.90
N ASN A 207 3.88 33.91 3.91
CA ASN A 207 5.08 34.72 3.98
C ASN A 207 6.36 34.03 3.43
N GLY A 208 7.26 34.83 2.89
CA GLY A 208 8.53 34.61 2.21
C GLY A 208 9.51 33.47 2.62
N VAL A 209 9.30 32.79 3.75
CA VAL A 209 10.12 31.63 4.16
C VAL A 209 9.71 30.36 3.40
N ALA A 210 8.43 30.22 3.04
CA ALA A 210 7.93 29.10 2.25
C ALA A 210 8.41 29.17 0.78
N GLU A 211 8.62 30.38 0.27
CA GLU A 211 9.12 30.62 -1.08
C GLU A 211 10.61 30.29 -1.20
N ALA A 212 11.42 30.65 -0.21
CA ALA A 212 12.84 30.28 -0.13
C ALA A 212 13.04 28.77 -0.04
N PHE A 213 12.18 28.07 0.72
CA PHE A 213 12.23 26.61 0.85
C PHE A 213 11.75 25.89 -0.42
N SER A 214 10.70 26.41 -1.09
CA SER A 214 10.24 25.85 -2.37
C SER A 214 11.29 26.00 -3.47
N ASN A 215 12.05 27.10 -3.49
CA ASN A 215 13.15 27.34 -4.41
C ASN A 215 14.35 26.43 -4.10
N LEU A 216 14.67 26.18 -2.84
CA LEU A 216 15.72 25.23 -2.44
C LEU A 216 15.38 23.80 -2.86
N VAL A 217 14.12 23.37 -2.69
CA VAL A 217 13.65 22.06 -3.13
C VAL A 217 13.65 21.95 -4.66
N ARG A 218 13.30 23.04 -5.40
CA ARG A 218 13.41 23.08 -6.87
C ARG A 218 14.87 23.02 -7.35
N GLU A 219 15.80 23.63 -6.64
CA GLU A 219 17.22 23.70 -7.02
C GLU A 219 17.99 22.39 -6.74
N TYR A 220 17.66 21.68 -5.63
CA TYR A 220 18.35 20.46 -5.22
C TYR A 220 17.63 19.15 -5.57
N ALA A 221 16.29 19.16 -5.70
CA ALA A 221 15.52 17.97 -6.07
C ALA A 221 15.35 17.79 -7.59
N GLY A 222 15.75 18.79 -8.38
CA GLY A 222 15.69 18.75 -9.84
C GLY A 222 14.26 18.53 -10.38
N PRO A 223 14.11 18.28 -11.69
CA PRO A 223 12.81 18.12 -12.36
C PRO A 223 12.03 16.85 -11.97
N LEU A 224 12.47 16.10 -10.95
CA LEU A 224 11.84 14.87 -10.47
C LEU A 224 10.57 15.11 -9.63
N PHE A 225 10.39 16.31 -9.05
CA PHE A 225 9.24 16.64 -8.21
C PHE A 225 8.60 17.98 -8.63
N SER A 226 7.89 17.96 -9.74
CA SER A 226 7.07 19.12 -10.16
C SER A 226 5.77 19.17 -9.36
N PHE A 227 5.82 19.74 -8.15
CA PHE A 227 4.61 20.10 -7.41
C PHE A 227 4.05 21.42 -7.97
N GLY A 228 3.20 21.33 -9.00
CA GLY A 228 2.49 22.48 -9.55
C GLY A 228 2.99 22.94 -10.91
N ALA A 229 3.02 22.06 -11.89
CA ALA A 229 3.13 22.44 -13.29
C ALA A 229 1.98 23.37 -13.69
N GLU A 230 2.27 24.43 -14.47
CA GLU A 230 1.25 25.23 -15.16
C GLU A 230 0.44 24.33 -16.11
N GLU A 231 -0.77 24.74 -16.51
CA GLU A 231 -1.72 23.87 -17.23
C GLU A 231 -1.18 23.27 -18.53
N ASP A 232 -0.13 23.83 -19.10
CA ASP A 232 0.49 23.42 -20.37
C ASP A 232 1.84 22.70 -20.24
N GLU A 233 2.37 22.48 -19.00
CA GLU A 233 3.61 21.73 -18.83
C GLU A 233 3.36 20.20 -18.78
N PRO A 234 4.16 19.38 -19.50
CA PRO A 234 4.04 17.93 -19.43
C PRO A 234 4.35 17.43 -18.02
N PRO A 235 3.72 16.32 -17.57
CA PRO A 235 4.01 15.73 -16.27
C PRO A 235 5.48 15.32 -16.19
N GLY A 236 6.10 15.50 -15.00
CA GLY A 236 7.46 15.04 -14.74
C GLY A 236 7.58 13.52 -14.96
N LEU A 237 8.79 13.04 -15.22
CA LEU A 237 9.04 11.62 -15.46
C LEU A 237 8.48 10.73 -14.35
N PHE A 238 8.67 11.14 -13.09
CA PHE A 238 8.17 10.39 -11.93
C PHE A 238 6.63 10.37 -11.91
N ASP A 239 5.97 11.50 -12.16
CA ASP A 239 4.52 11.61 -12.19
C ASP A 239 3.92 10.78 -13.35
N ALA A 240 4.60 10.76 -14.48
CA ALA A 240 4.20 9.93 -15.63
C ALA A 240 4.31 8.44 -15.32
N ILE A 241 5.41 8.00 -14.68
CA ILE A 241 5.60 6.60 -14.25
C ILE A 241 4.55 6.22 -13.20
N ALA A 242 4.37 7.03 -12.16
CA ALA A 242 3.41 6.80 -11.10
C ALA A 242 1.97 6.76 -11.63
N GLY A 243 1.62 7.66 -12.53
CA GLY A 243 0.33 7.68 -13.22
C GLY A 243 0.12 6.41 -14.07
N SER A 244 1.15 5.99 -14.80
CA SER A 244 1.10 4.77 -15.62
C SER A 244 0.89 3.51 -14.77
N VAL A 245 1.60 3.40 -13.64
CA VAL A 245 1.42 2.30 -12.67
C VAL A 245 -0.01 2.29 -12.12
N ASN A 246 -0.55 3.44 -11.71
CA ASN A 246 -1.92 3.53 -11.22
C ASN A 246 -2.95 3.10 -12.28
N ILE A 247 -2.78 3.53 -13.55
CA ILE A 247 -3.66 3.14 -14.67
C ILE A 247 -3.58 1.63 -14.89
N ALA A 248 -2.36 1.07 -14.91
CA ALA A 248 -2.16 -0.36 -15.09
C ALA A 248 -2.80 -1.17 -13.95
N GLN A 249 -2.56 -0.78 -12.70
CA GLN A 249 -3.16 -1.43 -11.53
C GLN A 249 -4.69 -1.41 -11.57
N GLU A 250 -5.29 -0.29 -11.93
CA GLU A 250 -6.75 -0.19 -12.03
C GLU A 250 -7.30 -1.11 -13.14
N ARG A 251 -6.64 -1.16 -14.30
CA ARG A 251 -7.03 -2.05 -15.40
C ARG A 251 -6.91 -3.52 -15.00
N ILE A 252 -5.81 -3.89 -14.36
CA ILE A 252 -5.59 -5.24 -13.85
C ILE A 252 -6.65 -5.58 -12.79
N THR A 253 -6.92 -4.68 -11.85
CA THR A 253 -7.94 -4.87 -10.81
C THR A 253 -9.30 -5.17 -11.43
N ARG A 254 -9.77 -4.34 -12.37
CA ARG A 254 -11.06 -4.56 -13.06
C ARG A 254 -11.12 -5.91 -13.77
N SER A 255 -10.06 -6.27 -14.48
CA SER A 255 -9.98 -7.54 -15.19
C SER A 255 -10.06 -8.72 -14.24
N ARG A 256 -9.32 -8.68 -13.12
CA ARG A 256 -9.31 -9.74 -12.12
C ARG A 256 -10.62 -9.87 -11.38
N LEU A 257 -11.19 -8.76 -10.90
CA LEU A 257 -12.48 -8.76 -10.19
C LEU A 257 -13.65 -9.17 -11.09
N ALA A 258 -13.52 -9.07 -12.42
CA ALA A 258 -14.51 -9.60 -13.34
C ALA A 258 -14.49 -11.13 -13.39
N GLY A 259 -13.31 -11.75 -13.21
CA GLY A 259 -13.14 -13.21 -13.22
C GLY A 259 -13.28 -13.86 -11.83
N ASP A 260 -12.88 -13.15 -10.79
CA ASP A 260 -12.94 -13.60 -9.38
C ASP A 260 -13.44 -12.45 -8.49
N PRO A 261 -14.76 -12.19 -8.51
CA PRO A 261 -15.33 -11.10 -7.72
C PRO A 261 -15.27 -11.40 -6.21
N PRO A 262 -15.01 -10.39 -5.36
CA PRO A 262 -15.22 -10.52 -3.93
C PRO A 262 -16.70 -10.54 -3.61
N ASP A 263 -17.07 -11.01 -2.41
CA ASP A 263 -18.44 -10.95 -1.93
C ASP A 263 -18.81 -9.53 -1.52
N ILE A 264 -17.86 -8.77 -1.00
CA ILE A 264 -18.01 -7.35 -0.63
C ILE A 264 -16.81 -6.58 -1.17
N LEU A 265 -17.07 -5.50 -1.92
CA LEU A 265 -16.04 -4.59 -2.42
C LEU A 265 -16.18 -3.22 -1.73
N LEU A 266 -15.14 -2.81 -1.01
CA LEU A 266 -15.02 -1.49 -0.41
C LEU A 266 -14.10 -0.62 -1.27
N SER A 267 -14.56 0.58 -1.62
CA SER A 267 -13.83 1.53 -2.47
C SER A 267 -13.87 2.93 -1.87
N PRO A 268 -13.00 3.25 -0.89
CA PRO A 268 -12.96 4.57 -0.27
C PRO A 268 -12.56 5.65 -1.29
N LYS A 269 -13.05 6.88 -1.11
CA LYS A 269 -12.83 8.01 -2.03
C LYS A 269 -11.52 8.73 -1.70
N LEU A 270 -10.43 8.30 -2.32
CA LEU A 270 -9.07 8.72 -2.01
C LEU A 270 -8.33 9.38 -3.19
N SER A 271 -9.02 9.71 -4.29
CA SER A 271 -8.42 10.29 -5.49
C SER A 271 -7.71 11.63 -5.26
N HIS A 272 -8.08 12.34 -4.18
CA HIS A 272 -7.47 13.61 -3.77
C HIS A 272 -6.15 13.43 -2.97
N ILE A 273 -5.74 12.20 -2.64
CA ILE A 273 -4.47 11.89 -1.98
C ILE A 273 -3.47 11.40 -3.03
N GLY A 274 -2.38 12.15 -3.18
CA GLY A 274 -1.28 11.80 -4.10
C GLY A 274 -0.50 10.57 -3.64
N LEU A 275 0.17 9.89 -4.58
CA LEU A 275 0.85 8.61 -4.35
C LEU A 275 1.87 8.63 -3.19
N LEU A 276 2.56 9.77 -2.99
CA LEU A 276 3.62 9.93 -1.98
C LEU A 276 3.22 10.84 -0.80
N GLU A 277 1.95 11.19 -0.67
CA GLU A 277 1.48 12.05 0.42
C GLU A 277 1.23 11.26 1.72
N PHE A 278 2.22 10.50 2.19
CA PHE A 278 2.13 9.65 3.39
C PHE A 278 1.79 10.45 4.65
N PHE A 279 2.13 11.74 4.70
CA PHE A 279 1.75 12.66 5.79
C PHE A 279 0.24 12.94 5.89
N ARG A 280 -0.56 12.52 4.90
CA ARG A 280 -2.03 12.62 4.94
C ARG A 280 -2.70 11.39 5.52
N ALA A 281 -1.97 10.62 6.32
CA ALA A 281 -2.44 9.36 6.90
C ALA A 281 -3.74 9.52 7.69
N GLY A 282 -3.86 10.58 8.51
CA GLY A 282 -5.07 10.83 9.27
C GLY A 282 -6.32 10.92 8.42
N GLU A 283 -6.23 11.64 7.29
CA GLU A 283 -7.34 11.81 6.34
C GLU A 283 -7.73 10.49 5.67
N ALA A 284 -6.72 9.70 5.23
CA ALA A 284 -6.96 8.39 4.63
C ALA A 284 -7.62 7.41 5.62
N ILE A 285 -7.15 7.37 6.88
CA ILE A 285 -7.72 6.51 7.92
C ILE A 285 -9.18 6.86 8.19
N GLU A 286 -9.51 8.17 8.31
CA GLU A 286 -10.87 8.60 8.56
C GLU A 286 -11.82 8.28 7.38
N GLU A 287 -11.34 8.41 6.14
CA GLU A 287 -12.12 7.98 4.97
C GLU A 287 -12.37 6.47 4.98
N GLY A 288 -11.34 5.68 5.35
CA GLY A 288 -11.49 4.24 5.48
C GLY A 288 -12.47 3.80 6.58
N ARG A 289 -12.69 4.62 7.61
CA ARG A 289 -13.60 4.33 8.73
C ARG A 289 -15.07 4.60 8.39
N ARG A 290 -15.36 5.47 7.44
CA ARG A 290 -16.72 5.80 6.98
C ARG A 290 -17.38 4.65 6.25
#